data_a561ce1706695b86c3860089b53f5ff6
#
_entry.id   a561ce1706695b86c3860089b53f5ff6
#
_cell.length_a   1.000
_cell.length_b   1.000
_cell.length_c   1.000
_cell.angle_alpha   90.00
_cell.angle_beta   90.00
_cell.angle_gamma   90.00
#
_symmetry.space_group_name_H-M   'P 1'
#
loop_
_entity.id
_entity.type
_entity.pdbx_description
1 polymer ?
#
loop_
_entity_poly.entity_id
_entity_poly.type
_entity_poly.pdbx_seq_one_letter_code
_entity_poly.pdbx_strand_id
1 'polypeptide(L)'
;MRKFSIFKIDHLYFSCKEGGDSEMNLESQYKNIQHSQIWYQSLPTEWQDWLTENIDNGCDTEKISEILQAHGYIPVSDTDTFAPIEQLPVHLQNVLLDDCLNGLNTEEILEKNKQENISNHLIIHFLKQINNNVIFKRLKKVTQQQNKERWLLSVIGQLKTLNATTTNHIERIETPNFKTFIQDFYSQMQPVILQGGIDHWPALSKWSPDYFSQTFKNELVEVQMDRTRHQDFEKKSVQLKRIILMQDFVEKIKLSEQTNDIYLTANNAAQNKDFMLKLKDDLADFSTGYSQTVQTDRHFLWFGPAGTFTPLHYDLTNNLLAQIYGRKKVTLIPAWQMPYMYNDQWVFSEITDLKKADFSQYPSLKKVTPIECTVHPGETLFIPIGWWHSVESLDISISVSFTHFNVKNDFFTEYPQDLIR
;
A
#
# COMPACT_ATOMS: atom_id res chain seq x y z
N MET A 1 50.44 -16.43 26.38
CA MET A 1 50.16 -17.76 25.80
C MET A 1 48.68 -17.79 25.37
N ARG A 2 48.40 -17.46 24.14
CA ARG A 2 47.08 -17.64 23.53
C ARG A 2 47.13 -18.95 22.76
N LYS A 3 46.27 -19.91 23.10
CA LYS A 3 46.10 -21.15 22.35
C LYS A 3 45.42 -20.81 21.00
N PHE A 4 46.14 -21.00 19.91
CA PHE A 4 45.60 -21.00 18.58
C PHE A 4 44.98 -22.37 18.29
N SER A 5 43.73 -22.40 17.94
CA SER A 5 43.08 -23.61 17.40
C SER A 5 43.44 -23.71 15.91
N ILE A 6 44.28 -24.65 15.57
CA ILE A 6 44.65 -24.96 14.19
C ILE A 6 43.52 -25.83 13.62
N PHE A 7 42.74 -25.29 12.67
CA PHE A 7 41.83 -26.11 11.87
C PHE A 7 42.65 -26.89 10.84
N LYS A 8 42.56 -28.22 10.89
CA LYS A 8 43.14 -29.13 9.93
C LYS A 8 42.29 -29.16 8.67
N ILE A 9 42.76 -28.58 7.59
CA ILE A 9 42.36 -28.95 6.24
C ILE A 9 43.42 -29.94 5.76
N ASP A 10 43.03 -31.17 5.52
CA ASP A 10 43.83 -32.33 5.19
C ASP A 10 45.34 -32.08 4.87
N HIS A 11 46.19 -32.10 5.88
CA HIS A 11 47.65 -32.19 5.82
C HIS A 11 48.45 -31.09 5.06
N LEU A 12 47.92 -29.95 4.75
CA LEU A 12 48.68 -28.85 4.16
C LEU A 12 49.26 -27.91 5.21
N TYR A 13 50.45 -28.22 5.68
CA TYR A 13 51.27 -27.27 6.45
C TYR A 13 52.11 -26.42 5.50
N PHE A 14 51.89 -25.11 5.51
CA PHE A 14 52.83 -24.17 4.92
C PHE A 14 53.65 -23.53 6.03
N SER A 15 54.96 -23.69 5.96
CA SER A 15 55.91 -22.88 6.73
C SER A 15 56.33 -21.70 5.85
N CYS A 16 55.79 -20.54 6.14
CA CYS A 16 56.34 -19.30 5.59
C CYS A 16 57.68 -19.05 6.29
N LYS A 17 58.79 -19.02 5.55
CA LYS A 17 60.10 -18.71 6.08
C LYS A 17 60.12 -17.24 6.53
N GLU A 18 60.47 -17.03 7.80
CA GLU A 18 61.01 -15.73 8.25
C GLU A 18 62.26 -15.41 7.44
N GLY A 19 62.21 -14.38 6.68
CA GLY A 19 63.41 -13.95 5.94
C GLY A 19 63.26 -12.72 5.09
N GLY A 20 63.70 -11.60 5.60
CA GLY A 20 64.27 -10.51 4.82
C GLY A 20 63.34 -9.31 4.61
N ASP A 21 63.71 -8.25 5.31
CA ASP A 21 63.25 -6.87 5.05
C ASP A 21 63.36 -6.52 3.56
N SER A 22 62.26 -6.42 2.88
CA SER A 22 62.10 -5.62 1.69
C SER A 22 60.82 -4.81 1.86
N GLU A 23 60.98 -3.48 1.94
CA GLU A 23 59.87 -2.55 1.85
C GLU A 23 59.04 -2.88 0.61
N MET A 24 57.97 -3.63 0.77
CA MET A 24 56.99 -3.84 -0.28
C MET A 24 56.20 -2.53 -0.44
N ASN A 25 56.33 -1.93 -1.62
CA ASN A 25 55.66 -0.70 -2.03
C ASN A 25 54.16 -0.80 -1.74
N LEU A 26 53.59 0.21 -1.12
CA LEU A 26 52.16 0.31 -0.80
C LEU A 26 51.23 -0.07 -1.97
N GLU A 27 51.65 0.19 -3.20
CA GLU A 27 50.93 -0.16 -4.43
C GLU A 27 50.84 -1.69 -4.64
N SER A 28 51.86 -2.43 -4.26
CA SER A 28 51.82 -3.93 -4.36
C SER A 28 51.00 -4.54 -3.24
N GLN A 29 50.96 -3.92 -2.06
CA GLN A 29 50.05 -4.33 -0.98
C GLN A 29 48.58 -4.06 -1.34
N TYR A 30 48.28 -2.95 -1.98
CA TYR A 30 46.93 -2.62 -2.46
C TYR A 30 46.47 -3.57 -3.56
N LYS A 31 47.33 -3.93 -4.51
CA LYS A 31 47.03 -4.94 -5.54
C LYS A 31 46.79 -6.32 -4.94
N ASN A 32 47.56 -6.73 -3.95
CA ASN A 32 47.41 -8.02 -3.26
C ASN A 32 46.10 -8.06 -2.45
N ILE A 33 45.70 -6.97 -1.81
CA ILE A 33 44.41 -6.85 -1.08
C ILE A 33 43.23 -6.92 -2.03
N GLN A 34 43.30 -6.28 -3.19
CA GLN A 34 42.24 -6.37 -4.21
C GLN A 34 42.13 -7.76 -4.81
N HIS A 35 43.23 -8.43 -5.10
CA HIS A 35 43.24 -9.82 -5.57
C HIS A 35 42.65 -10.77 -4.51
N SER A 36 42.98 -10.59 -3.24
CA SER A 36 42.47 -11.44 -2.17
C SER A 36 40.97 -11.27 -1.92
N GLN A 37 40.42 -10.10 -2.10
CA GLN A 37 38.98 -9.86 -1.95
C GLN A 37 38.14 -10.58 -3.03
N ILE A 38 38.67 -10.71 -4.25
CA ILE A 38 37.98 -11.42 -5.35
C ILE A 38 37.88 -12.92 -5.04
N TRP A 39 38.92 -13.53 -4.51
CA TRP A 39 38.93 -14.95 -4.09
C TRP A 39 38.02 -15.19 -2.89
N TYR A 40 38.03 -14.31 -1.92
CA TYR A 40 37.33 -14.43 -0.66
C TYR A 40 35.83 -14.66 -0.83
N GLN A 41 35.19 -13.96 -1.76
CA GLN A 41 33.74 -14.06 -1.96
C GLN A 41 33.28 -15.34 -2.69
N SER A 42 34.17 -16.02 -3.40
CA SER A 42 33.84 -17.22 -4.17
C SER A 42 34.16 -18.55 -3.45
N LEU A 43 34.84 -18.48 -2.33
CA LEU A 43 35.29 -19.65 -1.57
C LEU A 43 34.29 -20.06 -0.48
N PRO A 44 34.18 -21.35 -0.13
CA PRO A 44 33.50 -21.78 1.10
C PRO A 44 34.13 -21.13 2.33
N THR A 45 33.36 -20.94 3.40
CA THR A 45 33.80 -20.25 4.62
C THR A 45 35.11 -20.76 5.19
N GLU A 46 35.32 -22.09 5.15
CA GLU A 46 36.54 -22.77 5.62
C GLU A 46 37.78 -22.33 4.83
N TRP A 47 37.63 -22.11 3.53
CA TRP A 47 38.69 -21.62 2.67
C TRP A 47 38.89 -20.10 2.74
N GLN A 48 37.87 -19.36 3.12
CA GLN A 48 37.97 -17.93 3.38
C GLN A 48 38.84 -17.65 4.60
N ASP A 49 38.66 -18.42 5.67
CA ASP A 49 39.47 -18.31 6.88
C ASP A 49 40.92 -18.69 6.60
N TRP A 50 41.15 -19.81 5.87
CA TRP A 50 42.48 -20.23 5.45
C TRP A 50 43.18 -19.18 4.57
N LEU A 51 42.50 -18.58 3.62
CA LEU A 51 43.04 -17.55 2.73
C LEU A 51 43.45 -16.31 3.52
N THR A 52 42.58 -15.84 4.42
CA THR A 52 42.85 -14.67 5.27
C THR A 52 44.09 -14.89 6.14
N GLU A 53 44.18 -16.05 6.80
CA GLU A 53 45.32 -16.40 7.66
C GLU A 53 46.66 -16.45 6.88
N ASN A 54 46.65 -16.99 5.64
CA ASN A 54 47.85 -17.05 4.84
C ASN A 54 48.29 -15.71 4.26
N ILE A 55 47.35 -14.82 3.93
CA ILE A 55 47.65 -13.44 3.50
C ILE A 55 48.21 -12.62 4.66
N ASP A 56 47.57 -12.71 5.84
CA ASP A 56 48.01 -11.98 7.04
C ASP A 56 49.41 -12.44 7.49
N ASN A 57 49.77 -13.70 7.21
CA ASN A 57 51.12 -14.25 7.46
C ASN A 57 52.13 -13.94 6.34
N GLY A 58 51.75 -13.15 5.34
CA GLY A 58 52.64 -12.72 4.27
C GLY A 58 53.04 -13.80 3.29
N CYS A 59 52.22 -14.83 3.11
CA CYS A 59 52.45 -15.92 2.16
C CYS A 59 52.34 -15.44 0.72
N ASP A 60 53.16 -16.04 -0.16
CA ASP A 60 53.20 -15.69 -1.59
C ASP A 60 51.86 -15.98 -2.27
N THR A 61 51.30 -14.94 -2.92
CA THR A 61 50.00 -15.00 -3.57
C THR A 61 49.95 -15.95 -4.77
N GLU A 62 51.07 -16.18 -5.46
CA GLU A 62 51.16 -17.17 -6.55
C GLU A 62 50.97 -18.60 -5.99
N LYS A 63 51.63 -18.91 -4.87
CA LYS A 63 51.49 -20.20 -4.20
C LYS A 63 50.09 -20.40 -3.61
N ILE A 64 49.48 -19.36 -3.06
CA ILE A 64 48.07 -19.40 -2.61
C ILE A 64 47.19 -19.76 -3.78
N SER A 65 47.39 -19.11 -4.94
CA SER A 65 46.64 -19.38 -6.16
C SER A 65 46.79 -20.83 -6.65
N GLU A 66 48.03 -21.37 -6.67
CA GLU A 66 48.29 -22.76 -7.05
C GLU A 66 47.56 -23.78 -6.15
N ILE A 67 47.55 -23.53 -4.84
CA ILE A 67 46.81 -24.38 -3.89
C ILE A 67 45.31 -24.35 -4.13
N LEU A 68 44.75 -23.18 -4.31
CA LEU A 68 43.31 -23.03 -4.59
C LEU A 68 42.95 -23.72 -5.90
N GLN A 69 43.76 -23.58 -6.94
CA GLN A 69 43.59 -24.29 -8.22
C GLN A 69 43.65 -25.81 -8.07
N ALA A 70 44.62 -26.31 -7.31
CA ALA A 70 44.76 -27.75 -7.04
C ALA A 70 43.52 -28.33 -6.34
N HIS A 71 42.77 -27.52 -5.61
CA HIS A 71 41.52 -27.88 -4.96
C HIS A 71 40.25 -27.54 -5.78
N GLY A 72 40.44 -27.25 -7.07
CA GLY A 72 39.31 -27.03 -8.00
C GLY A 72 38.74 -25.59 -8.01
N TYR A 73 39.40 -24.67 -7.34
CA TYR A 73 39.06 -23.27 -7.41
C TYR A 73 39.85 -22.61 -8.55
N ILE A 74 39.20 -22.24 -9.63
CA ILE A 74 39.84 -21.62 -10.80
C ILE A 74 40.01 -20.12 -10.53
N PRO A 75 41.25 -19.54 -10.64
CA PRO A 75 41.40 -18.10 -10.61
C PRO A 75 40.64 -17.54 -11.79
N VAL A 76 39.83 -16.51 -11.54
CA VAL A 76 39.22 -15.71 -12.62
C VAL A 76 40.39 -15.02 -13.31
N SER A 77 40.59 -15.29 -14.61
CA SER A 77 41.69 -14.67 -15.35
C SER A 77 41.52 -13.13 -15.36
N ASP A 78 42.62 -12.40 -15.37
CA ASP A 78 42.63 -10.90 -15.38
C ASP A 78 41.84 -10.27 -16.54
N THR A 79 41.36 -11.08 -17.49
CA THR A 79 40.49 -10.66 -18.59
C THR A 79 39.01 -10.70 -18.24
N ASP A 80 38.62 -11.41 -17.20
CA ASP A 80 37.27 -11.48 -16.65
C ASP A 80 37.18 -10.59 -15.39
N THR A 81 37.42 -9.30 -15.56
CA THR A 81 37.10 -8.32 -14.53
C THR A 81 35.59 -8.36 -14.31
N PHE A 82 35.17 -9.10 -13.29
CA PHE A 82 33.78 -9.03 -12.84
C PHE A 82 33.51 -7.61 -12.40
N ALA A 83 32.65 -6.92 -13.13
CA ALA A 83 32.13 -5.69 -12.66
C ALA A 83 31.45 -5.94 -11.30
N PRO A 84 31.76 -5.19 -10.26
CA PRO A 84 30.97 -5.24 -9.03
C PRO A 84 29.48 -5.09 -9.36
N ILE A 85 28.61 -5.62 -8.50
CA ILE A 85 27.14 -5.40 -8.62
C ILE A 85 26.84 -3.92 -8.89
N GLU A 86 27.62 -3.02 -8.30
CA GLU A 86 27.57 -1.58 -8.48
C GLU A 86 27.81 -1.09 -9.91
N GLN A 87 28.37 -1.91 -10.80
CA GLN A 87 28.56 -1.54 -12.20
C GLN A 87 27.36 -1.87 -13.10
N LEU A 88 26.40 -2.67 -12.65
CA LEU A 88 25.14 -2.78 -13.34
C LEU A 88 24.30 -1.52 -13.07
N PRO A 89 23.73 -0.89 -14.11
CA PRO A 89 22.83 0.24 -13.91
C PRO A 89 21.70 -0.10 -12.92
N VAL A 90 21.39 0.80 -12.00
CA VAL A 90 20.41 0.55 -10.93
C VAL A 90 19.04 0.14 -11.49
N HIS A 91 18.62 0.74 -12.62
CA HIS A 91 17.37 0.37 -13.26
C HIS A 91 17.36 -1.09 -13.71
N LEU A 92 18.49 -1.60 -14.22
CA LEU A 92 18.61 -2.99 -14.65
C LEU A 92 18.68 -3.93 -13.45
N GLN A 93 19.39 -3.57 -12.38
CA GLN A 93 19.36 -4.35 -11.14
C GLN A 93 17.93 -4.55 -10.66
N ASN A 94 17.11 -3.49 -10.67
CA ASN A 94 15.70 -3.56 -10.28
C ASN A 94 14.90 -4.50 -11.21
N VAL A 95 15.08 -4.39 -12.53
CA VAL A 95 14.42 -5.27 -13.50
C VAL A 95 14.79 -6.74 -13.25
N LEU A 96 16.07 -7.04 -13.05
CA LEU A 96 16.55 -8.41 -12.79
C LEU A 96 16.03 -8.97 -11.45
N LEU A 97 15.95 -8.12 -10.41
CA LEU A 97 15.35 -8.48 -9.13
C LEU A 97 13.85 -8.80 -9.28
N ASP A 98 13.11 -7.95 -9.98
CA ASP A 98 11.69 -8.16 -10.24
C ASP A 98 11.44 -9.44 -11.04
N ASP A 99 12.24 -9.69 -12.07
CA ASP A 99 12.15 -10.91 -12.87
C ASP A 99 12.39 -12.16 -12.02
N CYS A 100 13.41 -12.15 -11.15
CA CYS A 100 13.64 -13.24 -10.20
C CYS A 100 12.50 -13.42 -9.18
N LEU A 101 11.91 -12.32 -8.68
CA LEU A 101 10.79 -12.37 -7.75
C LEU A 101 9.52 -12.87 -8.43
N ASN A 102 9.33 -12.55 -9.71
CA ASN A 102 8.24 -13.07 -10.54
C ASN A 102 8.44 -14.54 -10.97
N GLY A 103 9.58 -15.14 -10.62
CA GLY A 103 9.82 -16.56 -10.81
C GLY A 103 10.46 -16.93 -12.14
N LEU A 104 10.93 -15.97 -12.93
CA LEU A 104 11.66 -16.24 -14.17
C LEU A 104 12.97 -16.97 -13.83
N ASN A 105 13.32 -17.96 -14.63
CA ASN A 105 14.60 -18.63 -14.54
C ASN A 105 15.69 -17.83 -15.27
N THR A 106 16.95 -18.25 -15.12
CA THR A 106 18.10 -17.54 -15.68
C THR A 106 18.02 -17.43 -17.21
N GLU A 107 17.56 -18.47 -17.91
CA GLU A 107 17.46 -18.48 -19.38
C GLU A 107 16.39 -17.48 -19.86
N GLU A 108 15.22 -17.44 -19.21
CA GLU A 108 14.14 -16.50 -19.49
C GLU A 108 14.58 -15.06 -19.25
N ILE A 109 15.34 -14.80 -18.17
CA ILE A 109 15.88 -13.48 -17.86
C ILE A 109 16.89 -13.03 -18.92
N LEU A 110 17.80 -13.91 -19.32
CA LEU A 110 18.78 -13.61 -20.39
C LEU A 110 18.09 -13.32 -21.72
N GLU A 111 17.09 -14.12 -22.09
CA GLU A 111 16.33 -13.92 -23.33
C GLU A 111 15.61 -12.56 -23.32
N LYS A 112 14.96 -12.22 -22.22
CA LYS A 112 14.24 -10.94 -22.06
C LYS A 112 15.17 -9.72 -22.18
N ASN A 113 16.41 -9.84 -21.70
CA ASN A 113 17.37 -8.75 -21.65
C ASN A 113 18.39 -8.75 -22.81
N LYS A 114 18.19 -9.56 -23.86
CA LYS A 114 19.10 -9.64 -25.03
C LYS A 114 19.33 -8.31 -25.75
N GLN A 115 18.37 -7.40 -25.70
CA GLN A 115 18.47 -6.10 -26.39
C GLN A 115 19.25 -5.06 -25.56
N GLU A 116 19.42 -5.31 -24.28
CA GLU A 116 20.30 -4.52 -23.43
C GLU A 116 21.75 -4.87 -23.80
N ASN A 117 22.54 -3.88 -24.16
CA ASN A 117 23.94 -4.06 -24.62
C ASN A 117 24.87 -4.44 -23.44
N ILE A 118 24.50 -5.45 -22.67
CA ILE A 118 25.14 -5.90 -21.43
C ILE A 118 25.55 -7.36 -21.55
N SER A 119 26.74 -7.68 -21.06
CA SER A 119 27.24 -9.05 -21.10
C SER A 119 26.34 -9.99 -20.29
N ASN A 120 25.92 -11.09 -20.90
CA ASN A 120 25.21 -12.18 -20.23
C ASN A 120 25.93 -12.66 -18.95
N HIS A 121 27.25 -12.60 -18.97
CA HIS A 121 28.08 -13.00 -17.84
C HIS A 121 27.84 -12.12 -16.60
N LEU A 122 27.71 -10.82 -16.80
CA LEU A 122 27.39 -9.88 -15.69
C LEU A 122 26.00 -10.14 -15.11
N ILE A 123 25.03 -10.42 -15.97
CA ILE A 123 23.67 -10.79 -15.52
C ILE A 123 23.72 -12.09 -14.73
N ILE A 124 24.39 -13.13 -15.23
CA ILE A 124 24.51 -14.41 -14.53
C ILE A 124 25.21 -14.26 -13.17
N HIS A 125 26.27 -13.46 -13.13
CA HIS A 125 27.00 -13.20 -11.89
C HIS A 125 26.11 -12.51 -10.86
N PHE A 126 25.41 -11.44 -11.25
CA PHE A 126 24.45 -10.75 -10.41
C PHE A 126 23.37 -11.71 -9.88
N LEU A 127 22.78 -12.52 -10.76
CA LEU A 127 21.74 -13.50 -10.40
C LEU A 127 22.26 -14.54 -9.38
N LYS A 128 23.50 -15.02 -9.54
CA LYS A 128 24.13 -15.91 -8.57
C LYS A 128 24.30 -15.25 -7.20
N GLN A 129 24.78 -14.02 -7.16
CA GLN A 129 24.97 -13.28 -5.90
C GLN A 129 23.66 -13.04 -5.17
N ILE A 130 22.63 -12.53 -5.86
CA ILE A 130 21.33 -12.26 -5.23
C ILE A 130 20.66 -13.56 -4.78
N ASN A 131 20.73 -14.64 -5.57
CA ASN A 131 20.13 -15.93 -5.18
C ASN A 131 20.82 -16.59 -3.98
N ASN A 132 22.07 -16.24 -3.70
CA ASN A 132 22.78 -16.70 -2.50
C ASN A 132 22.51 -15.81 -1.28
N ASN A 133 22.04 -14.59 -1.47
CA ASN A 133 21.74 -13.65 -0.40
C ASN A 133 20.56 -14.14 0.46
N VAL A 134 20.76 -14.18 1.79
CA VAL A 134 19.76 -14.68 2.75
C VAL A 134 18.51 -13.79 2.76
N ILE A 135 18.69 -12.47 2.65
CA ILE A 135 17.59 -11.52 2.61
C ILE A 135 16.75 -11.75 1.35
N PHE A 136 17.41 -11.92 0.20
CA PHE A 136 16.72 -12.18 -1.07
C PHE A 136 15.96 -13.51 -1.07
N LYS A 137 16.56 -14.59 -0.49
CA LYS A 137 15.86 -15.87 -0.30
C LYS A 137 14.60 -15.71 0.55
N ARG A 138 14.66 -14.87 1.60
CA ARG A 138 13.49 -14.57 2.43
C ARG A 138 12.44 -13.77 1.66
N LEU A 139 12.88 -12.76 0.92
CA LEU A 139 12.00 -11.93 0.06
C LEU A 139 11.28 -12.80 -0.98
N LYS A 140 11.98 -13.71 -1.67
CA LYS A 140 11.33 -14.68 -2.59
C LYS A 140 10.22 -15.48 -1.93
N LYS A 141 10.42 -15.96 -0.70
CA LYS A 141 9.38 -16.72 0.03
C LYS A 141 8.16 -15.84 0.32
N VAL A 142 8.37 -14.59 0.76
CA VAL A 142 7.29 -13.64 1.02
C VAL A 142 6.53 -13.32 -0.27
N THR A 143 7.24 -13.03 -1.35
CA THR A 143 6.62 -12.75 -2.66
C THR A 143 5.82 -13.94 -3.19
N GLN A 144 6.34 -15.16 -3.03
CA GLN A 144 5.59 -16.37 -3.41
C GLN A 144 4.30 -16.53 -2.61
N GLN A 145 4.35 -16.22 -1.30
CA GLN A 145 3.14 -16.24 -0.47
C GLN A 145 2.13 -15.20 -0.94
N GLN A 146 2.56 -13.97 -1.17
CA GLN A 146 1.71 -12.90 -1.71
C GLN A 146 1.11 -13.27 -3.07
N ASN A 147 1.88 -13.92 -3.95
CA ASN A 147 1.37 -14.37 -5.26
C ASN A 147 0.26 -15.42 -5.12
N LYS A 148 0.35 -16.34 -4.13
CA LYS A 148 -0.72 -17.30 -3.84
C LYS A 148 -1.98 -16.60 -3.31
N GLU A 149 -1.82 -15.60 -2.45
CA GLU A 149 -2.92 -14.78 -1.94
C GLU A 149 -3.59 -13.97 -3.06
N ARG A 150 -2.79 -13.35 -3.94
CA ARG A 150 -3.28 -12.65 -5.15
C ARG A 150 -4.04 -13.59 -6.08
N TRP A 151 -3.55 -14.82 -6.27
CA TRP A 151 -4.25 -15.84 -7.05
C TRP A 151 -5.61 -16.18 -6.44
N LEU A 152 -5.66 -16.41 -5.12
CA LEU A 152 -6.92 -16.71 -4.43
C LEU A 152 -7.92 -15.55 -4.56
N LEU A 153 -7.47 -14.31 -4.37
CA LEU A 153 -8.32 -13.12 -4.57
C LEU A 153 -8.84 -13.03 -6.01
N SER A 154 -8.01 -13.37 -7.00
CA SER A 154 -8.44 -13.45 -8.40
C SER A 154 -9.52 -14.51 -8.63
N VAL A 155 -9.37 -15.70 -8.02
CA VAL A 155 -10.40 -16.77 -8.07
C VAL A 155 -11.70 -16.30 -7.43
N ILE A 156 -11.64 -15.67 -6.25
CA ILE A 156 -12.81 -15.10 -5.59
C ILE A 156 -13.51 -14.10 -6.50
N GLY A 157 -12.74 -13.20 -7.14
CA GLY A 157 -13.27 -12.24 -8.09
C GLY A 157 -13.99 -12.91 -9.27
N GLN A 158 -13.39 -13.95 -9.86
CA GLN A 158 -14.02 -14.70 -10.95
C GLN A 158 -15.32 -15.38 -10.50
N LEU A 159 -15.33 -16.01 -9.32
CA LEU A 159 -16.54 -16.64 -8.76
C LEU A 159 -17.64 -15.61 -8.49
N LYS A 160 -17.29 -14.43 -7.99
CA LYS A 160 -18.24 -13.33 -7.77
C LYS A 160 -18.87 -12.85 -9.09
N THR A 161 -18.10 -12.80 -10.19
CA THR A 161 -18.66 -12.41 -11.50
C THR A 161 -19.61 -13.46 -12.08
N LEU A 162 -19.47 -14.73 -11.73
CA LEU A 162 -20.41 -15.78 -12.16
C LEU A 162 -21.80 -15.63 -11.49
N ASN A 163 -21.85 -15.09 -10.28
CA ASN A 163 -23.10 -14.82 -9.57
C ASN A 163 -23.71 -13.44 -9.88
N ALA A 164 -22.92 -12.55 -10.46
CA ALA A 164 -23.43 -11.27 -10.88
C ALA A 164 -24.35 -11.50 -12.09
N THR A 165 -25.64 -11.27 -11.92
CA THR A 165 -26.44 -10.76 -13.01
C THR A 165 -25.71 -9.51 -13.46
N THR A 166 -24.95 -9.63 -14.52
CA THR A 166 -23.97 -8.72 -15.06
C THR A 166 -24.40 -7.25 -15.05
N THR A 167 -24.30 -6.61 -13.91
CA THR A 167 -24.63 -5.20 -13.80
C THR A 167 -23.37 -4.45 -13.39
N ASN A 168 -22.80 -3.73 -14.36
CA ASN A 168 -21.78 -2.71 -14.10
C ASN A 168 -22.38 -1.52 -13.34
N HIS A 169 -23.41 -1.73 -12.52
CA HIS A 169 -24.08 -0.72 -11.72
C HIS A 169 -24.37 -1.25 -10.31
N ILE A 170 -24.46 -0.35 -9.35
CA ILE A 170 -24.91 -0.65 -7.99
C ILE A 170 -26.42 -0.71 -7.99
N GLU A 171 -26.96 -1.83 -7.54
CA GLU A 171 -28.40 -2.05 -7.46
C GLU A 171 -29.06 -1.09 -6.48
N ARG A 172 -30.30 -0.62 -6.81
CA ARG A 172 -31.17 0.16 -5.93
C ARG A 172 -32.36 -0.71 -5.54
N ILE A 173 -32.55 -0.89 -4.25
CA ILE A 173 -33.65 -1.70 -3.72
C ILE A 173 -34.31 -0.98 -2.56
N GLU A 174 -35.59 -1.31 -2.32
CA GLU A 174 -36.22 -1.01 -1.05
C GLU A 174 -35.45 -1.66 0.09
N THR A 175 -35.32 -0.96 1.20
CA THR A 175 -34.55 -1.46 2.35
C THR A 175 -35.13 -2.78 2.85
N PRO A 176 -34.40 -3.91 2.69
CA PRO A 176 -34.91 -5.22 3.08
C PRO A 176 -34.92 -5.36 4.61
N ASN A 177 -35.53 -6.43 5.11
CA ASN A 177 -35.39 -6.75 6.52
C ASN A 177 -33.92 -7.11 6.88
N PHE A 178 -33.59 -7.01 8.16
CA PHE A 178 -32.22 -7.22 8.65
C PHE A 178 -31.60 -8.56 8.23
N LYS A 179 -32.38 -9.65 8.31
CA LYS A 179 -31.88 -10.98 7.94
C LYS A 179 -31.49 -11.05 6.46
N THR A 180 -32.33 -10.56 5.58
CA THR A 180 -32.06 -10.50 4.13
C THR A 180 -30.84 -9.61 3.86
N PHE A 181 -30.74 -8.44 4.50
CA PHE A 181 -29.58 -7.58 4.36
C PHE A 181 -28.27 -8.27 4.75
N ILE A 182 -28.27 -8.98 5.90
CA ILE A 182 -27.07 -9.72 6.35
C ILE A 182 -26.71 -10.83 5.38
N GLN A 183 -27.67 -11.59 4.89
CA GLN A 183 -27.43 -12.75 4.03
C GLN A 183 -26.98 -12.38 2.63
N ASP A 184 -27.61 -11.37 2.02
CA ASP A 184 -27.46 -11.08 0.59
C ASP A 184 -26.44 -9.97 0.31
N PHE A 185 -26.21 -9.06 1.27
CA PHE A 185 -25.33 -7.89 1.08
C PHE A 185 -24.17 -7.87 2.05
N TYR A 186 -24.41 -7.87 3.35
CA TYR A 186 -23.37 -7.71 4.37
C TYR A 186 -22.34 -8.84 4.32
N SER A 187 -22.78 -10.08 4.47
CA SER A 187 -21.90 -11.26 4.46
C SER A 187 -21.32 -11.58 3.08
N GLN A 188 -21.99 -11.12 2.03
CA GLN A 188 -21.53 -11.27 0.65
C GLN A 188 -20.59 -10.17 0.21
N MET A 189 -20.35 -9.17 1.07
CA MET A 189 -19.59 -7.96 0.71
C MET A 189 -20.11 -7.34 -0.59
N GLN A 190 -21.45 -7.27 -0.75
CA GLN A 190 -22.11 -6.75 -1.94
C GLN A 190 -22.60 -5.34 -1.69
N PRO A 191 -22.08 -4.30 -2.37
CA PRO A 191 -22.60 -2.94 -2.25
C PRO A 191 -23.99 -2.82 -2.82
N VAL A 192 -24.81 -1.97 -2.20
CA VAL A 192 -26.21 -1.74 -2.60
C VAL A 192 -26.65 -0.34 -2.17
N ILE A 193 -27.51 0.30 -2.95
CA ILE A 193 -28.23 1.52 -2.57
C ILE A 193 -29.58 1.12 -2.01
N LEU A 194 -29.81 1.48 -0.76
CA LEU A 194 -31.03 1.21 0.01
C LEU A 194 -31.94 2.43 -0.03
N GLN A 195 -33.21 2.22 -0.40
CA GLN A 195 -34.26 3.24 -0.42
C GLN A 195 -35.24 3.03 0.74
N GLY A 196 -35.82 4.10 1.25
CA GLY A 196 -36.80 4.02 2.34
C GLY A 196 -36.21 3.81 3.75
N GLY A 197 -34.93 3.52 3.87
CA GLY A 197 -34.29 3.20 5.16
C GLY A 197 -34.21 4.35 6.14
N ILE A 198 -34.23 5.58 5.65
CA ILE A 198 -34.09 6.82 6.42
C ILE A 198 -35.23 7.83 6.18
N ASP A 199 -36.32 7.45 5.50
CA ASP A 199 -37.41 8.35 5.15
C ASP A 199 -38.07 9.01 6.37
N HIS A 200 -38.01 8.35 7.52
CA HIS A 200 -38.54 8.84 8.79
C HIS A 200 -37.57 9.78 9.53
N TRP A 201 -36.36 10.03 9.01
CA TRP A 201 -35.43 10.96 9.64
C TRP A 201 -35.86 12.42 9.45
N PRO A 202 -36.05 13.18 10.55
CA PRO A 202 -36.31 14.62 10.46
C PRO A 202 -35.26 15.38 9.66
N ALA A 203 -34.03 14.89 9.62
CA ALA A 203 -32.92 15.45 8.85
C ALA A 203 -33.27 15.66 7.36
N LEU A 204 -34.00 14.73 6.72
CA LEU A 204 -34.33 14.83 5.30
C LEU A 204 -35.17 16.06 4.95
N SER A 205 -36.03 16.49 5.87
CA SER A 205 -36.88 17.68 5.68
C SER A 205 -36.26 18.99 6.23
N LYS A 206 -35.38 18.87 7.23
CA LYS A 206 -34.83 20.02 7.94
C LYS A 206 -33.46 20.46 7.39
N TRP A 207 -32.57 19.49 7.12
CA TRP A 207 -31.17 19.80 6.87
C TRP A 207 -30.97 20.40 5.47
N SER A 208 -30.51 21.64 5.50
CA SER A 208 -30.06 22.40 4.34
C SER A 208 -28.92 23.31 4.80
N PRO A 209 -28.13 23.87 3.90
CA PRO A 209 -27.15 24.90 4.28
C PRO A 209 -27.77 26.06 5.08
N ASP A 210 -28.98 26.49 4.70
CA ASP A 210 -29.69 27.56 5.41
C ASP A 210 -30.11 27.16 6.83
N TYR A 211 -30.60 25.93 7.01
CA TYR A 211 -30.94 25.43 8.32
C TYR A 211 -29.73 25.45 9.25
N PHE A 212 -28.57 24.98 8.80
CA PHE A 212 -27.36 24.96 9.60
C PHE A 212 -26.86 26.37 9.94
N SER A 213 -26.86 27.29 8.98
CA SER A 213 -26.42 28.67 9.21
C SER A 213 -27.36 29.50 10.10
N GLN A 214 -28.65 29.15 10.16
CA GLN A 214 -29.63 29.84 10.99
C GLN A 214 -29.72 29.25 12.41
N THR A 215 -29.84 27.93 12.48
CA THR A 215 -30.04 27.20 13.76
C THR A 215 -28.77 27.14 14.58
N PHE A 216 -27.62 26.90 13.92
CA PHE A 216 -26.35 26.69 14.56
C PHE A 216 -25.31 27.79 14.28
N LYS A 217 -25.75 28.98 13.93
CA LYS A 217 -24.91 30.10 13.48
C LYS A 217 -23.68 30.38 14.34
N ASN A 218 -23.80 30.26 15.67
CA ASN A 218 -22.77 30.58 16.65
C ASN A 218 -21.98 29.32 17.09
N GLU A 219 -22.29 28.13 16.56
CA GLU A 219 -21.56 26.92 16.90
C GLU A 219 -20.19 26.91 16.23
N LEU A 220 -19.18 26.53 17.00
CA LEU A 220 -17.85 26.31 16.50
C LEU A 220 -17.74 24.88 15.96
N VAL A 221 -17.29 24.76 14.73
CA VAL A 221 -17.05 23.47 14.08
C VAL A 221 -15.63 23.40 13.54
N GLU A 222 -15.02 22.23 13.68
CA GLU A 222 -13.75 21.95 13.05
C GLU A 222 -14.01 21.46 11.61
N VAL A 223 -13.32 22.07 10.66
CA VAL A 223 -13.38 21.75 9.24
C VAL A 223 -11.95 21.60 8.70
N GLN A 224 -11.80 21.00 7.54
CA GLN A 224 -10.56 21.06 6.77
C GLN A 224 -10.63 22.23 5.79
N MET A 225 -9.54 23.00 5.68
CA MET A 225 -9.40 24.13 4.74
C MET A 225 -8.03 24.05 4.05
N ASP A 226 -7.86 24.78 2.96
CA ASP A 226 -6.64 24.80 2.15
C ASP A 226 -6.34 23.43 1.50
N ARG A 227 -7.35 22.57 1.30
CA ARG A 227 -7.18 21.22 0.76
C ARG A 227 -6.60 21.21 -0.66
N THR A 228 -6.99 22.19 -1.48
CA THR A 228 -6.54 22.30 -2.88
C THR A 228 -5.06 22.63 -3.03
N ARG A 229 -4.41 23.12 -1.97
CA ARG A 229 -2.98 23.41 -1.96
C ARG A 229 -2.11 22.18 -1.76
N HIS A 230 -2.70 21.04 -1.41
CA HIS A 230 -1.98 19.81 -1.11
C HIS A 230 -2.52 18.65 -1.94
N GLN A 231 -1.66 17.99 -2.68
CA GLN A 231 -2.05 16.82 -3.48
C GLN A 231 -2.51 15.65 -2.59
N ASP A 232 -1.91 15.50 -1.41
CA ASP A 232 -2.15 14.46 -0.41
C ASP A 232 -2.90 15.00 0.83
N PHE A 233 -3.92 15.82 0.59
CA PHE A 233 -4.67 16.54 1.62
C PHE A 233 -5.30 15.61 2.68
N GLU A 234 -5.72 14.39 2.36
CA GLU A 234 -6.27 13.46 3.36
C GLU A 234 -5.17 12.93 4.30
N LYS A 235 -3.99 12.60 3.78
CA LYS A 235 -2.84 12.20 4.58
C LYS A 235 -2.34 13.33 5.48
N LYS A 236 -2.54 14.57 5.07
CA LYS A 236 -2.21 15.80 5.81
C LYS A 236 -3.38 16.42 6.58
N SER A 237 -4.47 15.68 6.74
CA SER A 237 -5.73 16.18 7.30
C SER A 237 -5.57 16.94 8.62
N VAL A 238 -4.68 16.50 9.51
CA VAL A 238 -4.40 17.15 10.81
C VAL A 238 -3.91 18.59 10.64
N GLN A 239 -3.07 18.87 9.64
CA GLN A 239 -2.50 20.19 9.39
C GLN A 239 -3.52 21.16 8.79
N LEU A 240 -4.56 20.63 8.17
CA LEU A 240 -5.60 21.39 7.46
C LEU A 240 -6.80 21.74 8.34
N LYS A 241 -6.83 21.29 9.60
CA LYS A 241 -7.92 21.53 10.54
C LYS A 241 -7.99 23.01 10.95
N ARG A 242 -9.20 23.56 10.91
CA ARG A 242 -9.53 24.93 11.37
C ARG A 242 -10.85 24.91 12.11
N ILE A 243 -10.94 25.70 13.17
CA ILE A 243 -12.19 25.90 13.92
C ILE A 243 -12.79 27.23 13.45
N ILE A 244 -14.02 27.19 12.97
CA ILE A 244 -14.76 28.36 12.48
C ILE A 244 -16.21 28.30 12.94
N LEU A 245 -16.92 29.41 12.85
CA LEU A 245 -18.36 29.44 13.12
C LEU A 245 -19.12 28.71 12.00
N MET A 246 -20.19 28.03 12.35
CA MET A 246 -21.06 27.33 11.38
C MET A 246 -21.61 28.29 10.32
N GLN A 247 -22.01 29.49 10.72
CA GLN A 247 -22.46 30.51 9.75
C GLN A 247 -21.38 30.86 8.71
N ASP A 248 -20.13 31.05 9.17
CA ASP A 248 -18.99 31.38 8.29
C ASP A 248 -18.64 30.23 7.36
N PHE A 249 -18.72 29.00 7.89
CA PHE A 249 -18.55 27.78 7.09
C PHE A 249 -19.59 27.70 5.97
N VAL A 250 -20.89 27.89 6.32
CA VAL A 250 -21.98 27.81 5.34
C VAL A 250 -21.89 28.95 4.32
N GLU A 251 -21.54 30.15 4.75
CA GLU A 251 -21.31 31.26 3.83
C GLU A 251 -20.22 30.95 2.80
N LYS A 252 -19.08 30.44 3.30
CA LYS A 252 -17.96 30.05 2.42
C LYS A 252 -18.38 29.00 1.38
N ILE A 253 -19.08 27.94 1.79
CA ILE A 253 -19.48 26.88 0.86
C ILE A 253 -20.56 27.34 -0.13
N LYS A 254 -21.43 28.31 0.23
CA LYS A 254 -22.40 28.88 -0.67
C LYS A 254 -21.79 29.83 -1.71
N LEU A 255 -20.76 30.58 -1.31
CA LEU A 255 -20.04 31.48 -2.21
C LEU A 255 -19.10 30.70 -3.16
N SER A 256 -18.77 29.46 -2.85
CA SER A 256 -17.94 28.61 -3.69
C SER A 256 -18.79 27.94 -4.76
N GLU A 257 -18.45 28.11 -6.04
CA GLU A 257 -19.15 27.43 -7.14
C GLU A 257 -18.86 25.91 -7.09
N GLN A 258 -17.59 25.53 -7.25
CA GLN A 258 -17.12 24.13 -7.16
C GLN A 258 -15.71 24.11 -6.62
N THR A 259 -15.50 23.48 -5.46
CA THR A 259 -14.18 23.44 -4.84
C THR A 259 -14.02 22.25 -3.89
N ASN A 260 -12.77 21.77 -3.77
CA ASN A 260 -12.38 20.82 -2.73
C ASN A 260 -11.65 21.50 -1.55
N ASP A 261 -11.64 22.84 -1.49
CA ASP A 261 -10.78 23.58 -0.56
C ASP A 261 -11.28 23.57 0.89
N ILE A 262 -12.58 23.44 1.09
CA ILE A 262 -13.21 23.43 2.41
C ILE A 262 -14.16 22.24 2.55
N TYR A 263 -14.01 21.47 3.64
CA TYR A 263 -14.86 20.29 3.87
C TYR A 263 -14.89 19.89 5.35
N LEU A 264 -16.09 19.64 5.88
CA LEU A 264 -16.28 18.96 7.16
C LEU A 264 -16.37 17.47 6.89
N THR A 265 -15.47 16.68 7.49
CA THR A 265 -15.26 15.25 7.19
C THR A 265 -15.25 14.41 8.47
N ALA A 266 -15.20 13.09 8.34
CA ALA A 266 -15.01 12.16 9.45
C ALA A 266 -13.76 12.47 10.29
N ASN A 267 -12.70 13.02 9.68
CA ASN A 267 -11.48 13.42 10.38
C ASN A 267 -11.70 14.53 11.43
N ASN A 268 -12.83 15.21 11.38
CA ASN A 268 -13.23 16.26 12.31
C ASN A 268 -14.15 15.73 13.44
N ALA A 269 -14.53 14.46 13.44
CA ALA A 269 -15.57 13.91 14.30
C ALA A 269 -15.24 14.07 15.81
N ALA A 270 -13.98 13.86 16.20
CA ALA A 270 -13.58 13.96 17.60
C ALA A 270 -13.81 15.36 18.17
N GLN A 271 -13.45 16.40 17.42
CA GLN A 271 -13.65 17.81 17.82
C GLN A 271 -15.12 18.23 17.70
N ASN A 272 -15.85 17.68 16.75
CA ASN A 272 -17.25 18.01 16.49
C ASN A 272 -18.25 17.13 17.30
N LYS A 273 -17.78 16.37 18.26
CA LYS A 273 -18.63 15.43 19.03
C LYS A 273 -19.84 16.12 19.67
N ASP A 274 -19.61 17.25 20.34
CA ASP A 274 -20.70 18.00 21.01
C ASP A 274 -21.69 18.60 20.00
N PHE A 275 -21.20 18.99 18.82
CA PHE A 275 -22.07 19.44 17.75
C PHE A 275 -22.94 18.28 17.20
N MET A 276 -22.35 17.09 17.01
CA MET A 276 -23.12 15.90 16.61
C MET A 276 -24.20 15.53 17.61
N LEU A 277 -23.98 15.72 18.92
CA LEU A 277 -25.00 15.50 19.95
C LEU A 277 -26.23 16.39 19.77
N LYS A 278 -26.06 17.62 19.24
CA LYS A 278 -27.19 18.52 18.94
C LYS A 278 -28.01 18.09 17.74
N LEU A 279 -27.42 17.28 16.85
CA LEU A 279 -28.06 16.76 15.65
C LEU A 279 -28.77 15.41 15.86
N LYS A 280 -28.57 14.78 17.01
CA LYS A 280 -29.05 13.40 17.29
C LYS A 280 -30.58 13.23 17.13
N ASP A 281 -31.36 14.26 17.50
CA ASP A 281 -32.83 14.19 17.44
C ASP A 281 -33.37 14.30 16.00
N ASP A 282 -32.54 14.72 15.06
CA ASP A 282 -32.86 14.75 13.63
C ASP A 282 -32.48 13.44 12.91
N LEU A 283 -31.71 12.58 13.59
CA LEU A 283 -31.34 11.26 13.16
C LEU A 283 -32.10 10.22 14.00
N ALA A 284 -32.50 9.13 13.40
CA ALA A 284 -33.13 8.00 14.09
C ALA A 284 -32.39 6.71 13.75
N ASP A 285 -32.80 5.61 14.38
CA ASP A 285 -32.29 4.30 13.98
C ASP A 285 -32.62 4.06 12.50
N PHE A 286 -31.68 3.41 11.81
CA PHE A 286 -31.97 2.97 10.46
C PHE A 286 -33.16 2.01 10.48
N SER A 287 -34.10 2.18 9.56
CA SER A 287 -35.29 1.32 9.54
C SER A 287 -34.87 -0.15 9.44
N THR A 288 -35.69 -1.05 10.01
CA THR A 288 -35.46 -2.50 10.01
C THR A 288 -34.35 -3.02 10.96
N GLY A 289 -33.83 -2.18 11.87
CA GLY A 289 -32.97 -2.64 12.97
C GLY A 289 -31.53 -3.03 12.58
N TYR A 290 -30.99 -2.45 11.52
CA TYR A 290 -29.59 -2.69 11.11
C TYR A 290 -28.59 -2.14 12.12
N SER A 291 -28.93 -1.03 12.74
CA SER A 291 -28.13 -0.32 13.71
C SER A 291 -28.97 -0.07 14.96
N GLN A 292 -28.38 -0.24 16.14
CA GLN A 292 -29.01 0.22 17.39
C GLN A 292 -28.78 1.69 17.55
N THR A 293 -29.71 2.36 18.20
CA THR A 293 -29.72 3.74 18.69
C THR A 293 -28.52 4.61 18.29
N VAL A 294 -28.77 5.77 17.74
CA VAL A 294 -27.76 6.76 17.35
C VAL A 294 -26.66 6.92 18.41
N GLN A 295 -25.59 6.16 18.28
CA GLN A 295 -24.39 6.35 19.07
C GLN A 295 -23.52 7.40 18.37
N THR A 296 -23.45 8.57 18.95
CA THR A 296 -22.81 9.76 18.38
C THR A 296 -21.31 9.63 18.09
N ASP A 297 -20.65 8.63 18.68
CA ASP A 297 -19.23 8.35 18.45
C ASP A 297 -18.94 7.53 17.19
N ARG A 298 -19.99 7.02 16.52
CA ARG A 298 -19.89 6.20 15.31
C ARG A 298 -20.71 6.75 14.13
N HIS A 299 -21.12 8.01 14.21
CA HIS A 299 -21.76 8.76 13.14
C HIS A 299 -20.83 9.89 12.71
N PHE A 300 -20.64 10.03 11.42
CA PHE A 300 -19.72 11.00 10.85
C PHE A 300 -20.47 11.91 9.89
N LEU A 301 -20.48 13.20 10.19
CA LEU A 301 -21.06 14.22 9.34
C LEU A 301 -20.09 14.57 8.21
N TRP A 302 -20.60 14.64 7.01
CA TRP A 302 -19.91 15.09 5.82
C TRP A 302 -20.66 16.27 5.25
N PHE A 303 -20.07 17.47 5.27
CA PHE A 303 -20.73 18.67 4.80
C PHE A 303 -19.74 19.55 4.05
N GLY A 304 -20.08 19.91 2.79
CA GLY A 304 -19.22 20.76 1.97
C GLY A 304 -19.84 21.18 0.66
N PRO A 305 -19.11 22.01 -0.11
CA PRO A 305 -19.57 22.50 -1.41
C PRO A 305 -19.55 21.40 -2.48
N ALA A 306 -20.12 21.70 -3.65
CA ALA A 306 -19.86 20.93 -4.85
C ALA A 306 -18.36 20.83 -5.13
N GLY A 307 -17.90 19.70 -5.66
CA GLY A 307 -16.48 19.45 -5.96
C GLY A 307 -15.63 18.97 -4.78
N THR A 308 -16.22 18.82 -3.57
CA THR A 308 -15.48 18.11 -2.51
C THR A 308 -15.20 16.69 -2.93
N PHE A 309 -13.97 16.23 -2.65
CA PHE A 309 -13.48 14.95 -3.09
C PHE A 309 -12.80 14.21 -1.94
N THR A 310 -13.23 12.97 -1.71
CA THR A 310 -12.54 12.01 -0.84
C THR A 310 -11.75 11.06 -1.73
N PRO A 311 -10.40 11.01 -1.61
CA PRO A 311 -9.54 10.23 -2.48
C PRO A 311 -9.74 8.74 -2.31
N LEU A 312 -9.16 7.98 -3.23
CA LEU A 312 -9.30 6.54 -3.30
C LEU A 312 -8.71 5.84 -2.06
N HIS A 313 -9.58 5.21 -1.30
CA HIS A 313 -9.27 4.48 -0.07
C HIS A 313 -10.25 3.32 0.13
N TYR A 314 -10.03 2.52 1.16
CA TYR A 314 -11.01 1.56 1.64
C TYR A 314 -11.24 1.72 3.15
N ASP A 315 -12.41 1.32 3.62
CA ASP A 315 -12.73 1.33 5.05
C ASP A 315 -12.35 0.00 5.72
N LEU A 316 -12.00 0.08 7.00
CA LEU A 316 -11.71 -1.06 7.87
C LEU A 316 -12.95 -1.61 8.57
N THR A 317 -14.11 -1.10 8.19
CA THR A 317 -15.44 -1.50 8.66
C THR A 317 -16.41 -1.48 7.48
N ASN A 318 -17.53 -2.19 7.61
CA ASN A 318 -18.68 -1.92 6.74
C ASN A 318 -19.26 -0.55 7.09
N ASN A 319 -19.77 0.17 6.10
CA ASN A 319 -20.21 1.55 6.22
C ASN A 319 -21.58 1.73 5.52
N LEU A 320 -22.44 2.55 6.12
CA LEU A 320 -23.67 3.04 5.51
C LEU A 320 -23.54 4.56 5.33
N LEU A 321 -23.56 5.03 4.09
CA LEU A 321 -23.49 6.44 3.72
C LEU A 321 -24.91 6.93 3.38
N ALA A 322 -25.57 7.55 4.36
CA ALA A 322 -26.89 8.15 4.20
C ALA A 322 -26.78 9.55 3.59
N GLN A 323 -27.38 9.76 2.45
CA GLN A 323 -27.40 11.05 1.76
C GLN A 323 -28.62 11.86 2.19
N ILE A 324 -28.38 13.05 2.76
CA ILE A 324 -29.45 13.89 3.30
C ILE A 324 -29.78 15.06 2.36
N TYR A 325 -28.75 15.75 1.84
CA TYR A 325 -28.92 16.93 1.00
C TYR A 325 -27.88 16.92 -0.12
N GLY A 326 -28.32 17.29 -1.34
CA GLY A 326 -27.46 17.25 -2.53
C GLY A 326 -27.12 15.84 -2.95
N ARG A 327 -26.27 15.66 -3.96
CA ARG A 327 -25.92 14.36 -4.54
C ARG A 327 -24.43 14.10 -4.42
N LYS A 328 -24.09 12.84 -4.26
CA LYS A 328 -22.70 12.38 -4.31
C LYS A 328 -22.51 11.33 -5.40
N LYS A 329 -21.41 11.45 -6.12
CA LYS A 329 -20.92 10.41 -7.04
C LYS A 329 -19.91 9.57 -6.29
N VAL A 330 -20.09 8.26 -6.31
CA VAL A 330 -19.20 7.30 -5.67
C VAL A 330 -18.64 6.35 -6.72
N THR A 331 -17.33 6.22 -6.76
CA THR A 331 -16.63 5.21 -7.54
C THR A 331 -16.23 4.08 -6.59
N LEU A 332 -16.63 2.86 -6.90
CA LEU A 332 -16.41 1.66 -6.08
C LEU A 332 -15.57 0.66 -6.85
N ILE A 333 -14.61 0.00 -6.16
CA ILE A 333 -13.78 -1.05 -6.73
C ILE A 333 -13.80 -2.24 -5.78
N PRO A 334 -14.06 -3.46 -6.29
CA PRO A 334 -14.16 -4.65 -5.45
C PRO A 334 -12.93 -4.92 -4.57
N ALA A 335 -13.15 -5.34 -3.32
CA ALA A 335 -12.10 -5.61 -2.35
C ALA A 335 -11.05 -6.62 -2.85
N TRP A 336 -11.47 -7.63 -3.62
CA TRP A 336 -10.55 -8.64 -4.20
C TRP A 336 -9.63 -8.09 -5.29
N GLN A 337 -9.83 -6.85 -5.75
CA GLN A 337 -8.92 -6.16 -6.65
C GLN A 337 -7.83 -5.37 -5.92
N MET A 338 -7.77 -5.45 -4.60
CA MET A 338 -6.73 -4.81 -3.76
C MET A 338 -5.29 -4.96 -4.30
N PRO A 339 -4.86 -6.11 -4.87
CA PRO A 339 -3.51 -6.24 -5.41
C PRO A 339 -3.17 -5.28 -6.57
N TYR A 340 -4.17 -4.64 -7.18
CA TYR A 340 -3.99 -3.74 -8.32
C TYR A 340 -4.09 -2.27 -7.93
N MET A 341 -4.40 -1.98 -6.65
CA MET A 341 -4.78 -0.65 -6.18
C MET A 341 -3.62 0.20 -5.66
N TYR A 342 -2.39 -0.32 -5.68
CA TYR A 342 -1.20 0.40 -5.20
C TYR A 342 -1.45 1.02 -3.82
N ASN A 343 -1.81 0.17 -2.85
CA ASN A 343 -1.96 0.60 -1.48
C ASN A 343 -0.61 1.10 -0.97
N ASP A 344 -0.56 2.36 -0.58
CA ASP A 344 0.66 3.06 -0.18
C ASP A 344 0.76 3.11 1.34
N GLN A 345 -0.12 3.87 1.94
CA GLN A 345 -0.09 4.13 3.37
C GLN A 345 -1.46 3.82 3.98
N TRP A 346 -1.46 3.00 5.01
CA TRP A 346 -2.65 2.60 5.75
C TRP A 346 -3.77 2.13 4.79
N VAL A 347 -4.87 2.86 4.67
CA VAL A 347 -6.02 2.51 3.81
C VAL A 347 -6.02 3.25 2.46
N PHE A 348 -5.04 4.08 2.18
CA PHE A 348 -5.00 4.92 0.98
C PHE A 348 -4.26 4.26 -0.18
N SER A 349 -4.73 4.55 -1.39
CA SER A 349 -3.97 4.29 -2.61
C SER A 349 -2.95 5.40 -2.83
N GLU A 350 -1.84 5.07 -3.48
CA GLU A 350 -0.92 6.05 -4.07
C GLU A 350 -1.64 6.90 -5.13
N ILE A 351 -2.62 6.32 -5.80
CA ILE A 351 -3.47 6.99 -6.79
C ILE A 351 -4.67 7.60 -6.06
N THR A 352 -4.73 8.93 -5.98
CA THR A 352 -5.81 9.65 -5.32
C THR A 352 -7.12 9.63 -6.11
N ASP A 353 -7.03 9.71 -7.46
CA ASP A 353 -8.15 9.77 -8.38
C ASP A 353 -7.86 8.91 -9.62
N LEU A 354 -8.65 7.86 -9.84
CA LEU A 354 -8.50 6.96 -10.99
C LEU A 354 -8.61 7.67 -12.34
N LYS A 355 -9.39 8.75 -12.43
CA LYS A 355 -9.57 9.50 -13.68
C LYS A 355 -8.32 10.27 -14.09
N LYS A 356 -7.42 10.53 -13.14
CA LYS A 356 -6.16 11.25 -13.33
C LYS A 356 -4.95 10.33 -13.31
N ALA A 357 -5.16 9.00 -13.17
CA ALA A 357 -4.09 8.04 -13.05
C ALA A 357 -3.30 7.88 -14.35
N ASP A 358 -1.98 7.84 -14.24
CA ASP A 358 -1.10 7.48 -15.35
C ASP A 358 -0.97 5.95 -15.43
N PHE A 359 -1.65 5.34 -16.39
CA PHE A 359 -1.62 3.90 -16.62
C PHE A 359 -0.27 3.37 -17.15
N SER A 360 0.65 4.24 -17.52
CA SER A 360 2.02 3.83 -17.85
C SER A 360 2.86 3.65 -16.59
N GLN A 361 2.67 4.53 -15.62
CA GLN A 361 3.29 4.44 -14.29
C GLN A 361 2.62 3.35 -13.43
N TYR A 362 1.30 3.18 -13.57
CA TYR A 362 0.49 2.25 -12.77
C TYR A 362 -0.21 1.18 -13.64
N PRO A 363 0.55 0.28 -14.30
CA PRO A 363 0.00 -0.64 -15.31
C PRO A 363 -1.02 -1.64 -14.75
N SER A 364 -0.96 -1.99 -13.46
CA SER A 364 -1.91 -2.91 -12.84
C SER A 364 -3.33 -2.35 -12.78
N LEU A 365 -3.50 -1.03 -12.82
CA LEU A 365 -4.83 -0.40 -12.86
C LEU A 365 -5.66 -0.78 -14.09
N LYS A 366 -5.02 -1.24 -15.18
CA LYS A 366 -5.72 -1.78 -16.36
C LYS A 366 -6.59 -3.00 -16.06
N LYS A 367 -6.35 -3.65 -14.93
CA LYS A 367 -7.11 -4.82 -14.46
C LYS A 367 -8.26 -4.46 -13.51
N VAL A 368 -8.35 -3.19 -13.14
CA VAL A 368 -9.37 -2.68 -12.22
C VAL A 368 -10.67 -2.44 -12.97
N THR A 369 -11.79 -2.82 -12.36
CA THR A 369 -13.15 -2.63 -12.89
C THR A 369 -13.96 -1.73 -11.96
N PRO A 370 -13.85 -0.40 -12.08
CA PRO A 370 -14.59 0.53 -11.23
C PRO A 370 -16.07 0.51 -11.59
N ILE A 371 -16.92 0.65 -10.57
CA ILE A 371 -18.37 0.79 -10.69
C ILE A 371 -18.73 2.18 -10.16
N GLU A 372 -19.43 2.98 -10.93
CA GLU A 372 -19.84 4.32 -10.51
C GLU A 372 -21.34 4.33 -10.18
N CYS A 373 -21.70 5.04 -9.11
CA CYS A 373 -23.09 5.32 -8.77
C CYS A 373 -23.23 6.76 -8.27
N THR A 374 -24.46 7.29 -8.39
CA THR A 374 -24.85 8.56 -7.75
C THR A 374 -25.81 8.24 -6.63
N VAL A 375 -25.56 8.77 -5.44
CA VAL A 375 -26.42 8.65 -4.25
C VAL A 375 -27.22 9.93 -4.11
N HIS A 376 -28.55 9.80 -4.03
CA HIS A 376 -29.50 10.90 -3.95
C HIS A 376 -30.01 11.11 -2.52
N PRO A 377 -30.55 12.28 -2.17
CA PRO A 377 -31.21 12.49 -0.88
C PRO A 377 -32.27 11.41 -0.59
N GLY A 378 -32.27 10.88 0.62
CA GLY A 378 -33.12 9.77 1.05
C GLY A 378 -32.54 8.36 0.78
N GLU A 379 -31.51 8.26 -0.06
CA GLU A 379 -30.83 7.00 -0.31
C GLU A 379 -29.68 6.75 0.69
N THR A 380 -29.40 5.49 0.96
CA THR A 380 -28.25 5.05 1.76
C THR A 380 -27.43 4.03 0.98
N LEU A 381 -26.16 4.35 0.73
CA LEU A 381 -25.24 3.43 0.10
C LEU A 381 -24.56 2.55 1.15
N PHE A 382 -24.70 1.24 1.03
CA PHE A 382 -23.89 0.28 1.76
C PHE A 382 -22.55 0.09 1.05
N ILE A 383 -21.46 0.40 1.75
CA ILE A 383 -20.07 0.20 1.30
C ILE A 383 -19.47 -0.93 2.14
N PRO A 384 -19.27 -2.13 1.56
CA PRO A 384 -18.67 -3.23 2.31
C PRO A 384 -17.20 -2.96 2.66
N ILE A 385 -16.75 -3.53 3.78
CA ILE A 385 -15.35 -3.50 4.21
C ILE A 385 -14.39 -3.87 3.07
N GLY A 386 -13.28 -3.16 2.96
CA GLY A 386 -12.24 -3.44 1.98
C GLY A 386 -12.56 -3.03 0.54
N TRP A 387 -13.79 -2.58 0.25
CA TRP A 387 -14.11 -2.00 -1.05
C TRP A 387 -13.44 -0.64 -1.20
N TRP A 388 -12.59 -0.52 -2.22
CA TRP A 388 -11.99 0.75 -2.56
C TRP A 388 -13.03 1.72 -3.08
N HIS A 389 -12.96 2.96 -2.62
CA HIS A 389 -13.89 3.97 -3.09
C HIS A 389 -13.32 5.37 -3.06
N SER A 390 -13.81 6.19 -3.96
CA SER A 390 -13.66 7.65 -3.93
C SER A 390 -15.03 8.30 -4.02
N VAL A 391 -15.19 9.46 -3.41
CA VAL A 391 -16.47 10.16 -3.32
C VAL A 391 -16.32 11.61 -3.76
N GLU A 392 -17.17 12.04 -4.69
CA GLU A 392 -17.25 13.40 -5.22
C GLU A 392 -18.63 13.99 -4.92
N SER A 393 -18.69 15.17 -4.33
CA SER A 393 -19.95 15.90 -4.18
C SER A 393 -20.31 16.63 -5.47
N LEU A 394 -21.48 16.31 -6.03
CA LEU A 394 -21.98 16.94 -7.26
C LEU A 394 -22.65 18.29 -6.99
N ASP A 395 -23.18 18.45 -5.78
CA ASP A 395 -23.85 19.64 -5.28
C ASP A 395 -23.26 20.00 -3.92
N ILE A 396 -23.66 21.13 -3.31
CA ILE A 396 -23.52 21.30 -1.86
C ILE A 396 -24.18 20.08 -1.23
N SER A 397 -23.44 19.36 -0.39
CA SER A 397 -23.84 18.03 0.04
C SER A 397 -23.72 17.86 1.54
N ILE A 398 -24.77 17.28 2.14
CA ILE A 398 -24.80 16.86 3.53
C ILE A 398 -25.11 15.37 3.57
N SER A 399 -24.26 14.59 4.20
CA SER A 399 -24.46 13.16 4.41
C SER A 399 -23.97 12.73 5.79
N VAL A 400 -24.49 11.63 6.25
CA VAL A 400 -24.06 10.97 7.49
C VAL A 400 -23.60 9.55 7.15
N SER A 401 -22.38 9.22 7.51
CA SER A 401 -21.94 7.84 7.45
C SER A 401 -21.95 7.23 8.84
N PHE A 402 -22.27 5.93 8.92
CA PHE A 402 -22.29 5.22 10.17
C PHE A 402 -21.85 3.77 10.03
N THR A 403 -21.10 3.31 11.02
CA THR A 403 -20.41 2.01 11.01
C THR A 403 -20.90 1.09 12.13
N HIS A 404 -21.95 1.49 12.83
CA HIS A 404 -22.51 0.70 13.93
C HIS A 404 -23.61 -0.23 13.41
N PHE A 405 -23.34 -1.53 13.45
CA PHE A 405 -24.29 -2.57 13.06
C PHE A 405 -24.62 -3.47 14.26
N ASN A 406 -25.79 -4.10 14.24
CA ASN A 406 -26.20 -5.10 15.22
C ASN A 406 -25.49 -6.47 15.07
N VAL A 407 -24.39 -6.49 14.32
CA VAL A 407 -23.50 -7.62 14.08
C VAL A 407 -22.06 -7.15 14.17
N LYS A 408 -21.12 -8.10 14.22
CA LYS A 408 -19.68 -7.79 14.26
C LYS A 408 -19.30 -6.84 13.12
N ASN A 409 -18.68 -5.71 13.44
CA ASN A 409 -18.15 -4.72 12.50
C ASN A 409 -16.89 -4.01 13.03
N ASP A 410 -16.21 -4.62 13.98
CA ASP A 410 -14.99 -4.10 14.63
C ASP A 410 -13.70 -4.71 14.05
N PHE A 411 -13.72 -5.04 12.77
CA PHE A 411 -12.60 -5.67 12.06
C PHE A 411 -11.31 -4.86 12.08
N PHE A 412 -11.41 -3.53 12.24
CA PHE A 412 -10.26 -2.63 12.36
C PHE A 412 -9.34 -2.98 13.54
N THR A 413 -9.83 -3.69 14.55
CA THR A 413 -9.04 -4.09 15.72
C THR A 413 -7.93 -5.09 15.38
N GLU A 414 -8.10 -5.85 14.31
CA GLU A 414 -7.17 -6.87 13.84
C GLU A 414 -6.38 -6.41 12.59
N TYR A 415 -6.56 -5.16 12.17
CA TYR A 415 -5.87 -4.64 10.99
C TYR A 415 -4.36 -4.54 11.24
N PRO A 416 -3.53 -5.07 10.33
CA PRO A 416 -2.08 -5.02 10.50
C PRO A 416 -1.57 -3.58 10.46
N GLN A 417 -0.63 -3.27 11.35
CA GLN A 417 0.00 -1.95 11.37
C GLN A 417 1.06 -1.84 10.27
N ASP A 418 1.17 -0.66 9.69
CA ASP A 418 2.23 -0.38 8.74
C ASP A 418 3.59 -0.48 9.43
N LEU A 419 4.50 -1.24 8.83
CA LEU A 419 5.86 -1.42 9.33
C LEU A 419 6.77 -0.24 8.94
N ILE A 420 6.37 0.52 7.92
CA ILE A 420 7.07 1.70 7.41
C ILE A 420 6.15 2.90 7.67
N ARG A 421 6.61 3.83 8.49
CA ARG A 421 5.90 5.07 8.82
C ARG A 421 6.63 6.27 8.23
#